data_d6bf52032bfc996b4550611ddfb3c962
#
_entry.id   d6bf52032bfc996b4550611ddfb3c962
#
_cell.length_a   1.000
_cell.length_b   1.000
_cell.length_c   1.000
_cell.angle_alpha   90.00
_cell.angle_beta   90.00
_cell.angle_gamma   90.00
#
_symmetry.space_group_name_H-M   'P 1'
#
loop_
_entity.id
_entity.type
_entity.pdbx_description
1 polymer ?
#
loop_
_entity_poly.entity_id
_entity_poly.type
_entity_poly.pdbx_seq_one_letter_code
_entity_poly.pdbx_strand_id
1 'polypeptide(L)'
;MKNIEENFKLAKKQDRRGQKALYEMFSAKMLAISNSYVNNLHDAEDILMHSFLICFSKIDECREWKSFPFWLRKIVINNSINFIRKSKNILYTDVEINEIGNIDEDWEEEIEEINMDEIFSKMPDGYRLIFNLYVFEEKKHHEIAEMLNISEGTSKSQLSKSKKWIADFLKQKKDEKQYAK
;
A
#
# COMPACT_ATOMS: atom_id res chain seq x y z
N MET A 1 -22.94 4.21 -17.28
CA MET A 1 -21.85 4.63 -16.34
C MET A 1 -22.49 4.91 -15.00
N LYS A 2 -22.07 4.23 -13.94
CA LYS A 2 -22.57 4.50 -12.58
C LYS A 2 -22.17 5.94 -12.22
N ASN A 3 -23.15 6.81 -11.93
CA ASN A 3 -22.90 8.23 -11.63
C ASN A 3 -22.36 8.34 -10.20
N ILE A 4 -21.05 8.53 -10.05
CA ILE A 4 -20.39 8.67 -8.73
C ILE A 4 -20.96 9.87 -7.95
N GLU A 5 -21.25 10.99 -8.61
CA GLU A 5 -21.76 12.20 -7.97
C GLU A 5 -23.12 11.95 -7.31
N GLU A 6 -24.04 11.30 -8.01
CA GLU A 6 -25.36 10.98 -7.51
C GLU A 6 -25.29 10.02 -6.31
N ASN A 7 -24.51 8.94 -6.45
CA ASN A 7 -24.33 7.98 -5.36
C ASN A 7 -23.63 8.58 -4.14
N PHE A 8 -22.69 9.51 -4.35
CA PHE A 8 -22.05 10.23 -3.27
C PHE A 8 -23.06 11.13 -2.52
N LYS A 9 -23.93 11.86 -3.25
CA LYS A 9 -24.99 12.66 -2.64
C LYS A 9 -25.99 11.82 -1.85
N LEU A 10 -26.34 10.63 -2.36
CA LEU A 10 -27.18 9.67 -1.64
C LEU A 10 -26.49 9.14 -0.38
N ALA A 11 -25.23 8.74 -0.49
CA ALA A 11 -24.45 8.23 0.65
C ALA A 11 -24.30 9.29 1.77
N LYS A 12 -24.12 10.57 1.43
CA LYS A 12 -24.16 11.67 2.41
C LYS A 12 -25.49 11.80 3.16
N LYS A 13 -26.58 11.41 2.54
CA LYS A 13 -27.90 11.33 3.18
C LYS A 13 -28.12 10.03 3.95
N GLN A 14 -27.06 9.23 4.14
CA GLN A 14 -27.09 7.91 4.76
C GLN A 14 -28.02 6.90 4.02
N ASP A 15 -28.26 7.14 2.72
CA ASP A 15 -29.04 6.22 1.88
C ASP A 15 -28.19 5.00 1.53
N ARG A 16 -28.63 3.82 1.94
CA ARG A 16 -27.96 2.54 1.72
C ARG A 16 -27.74 2.22 0.24
N ARG A 17 -28.59 2.71 -0.66
CA ARG A 17 -28.42 2.51 -2.12
C ARG A 17 -27.18 3.22 -2.62
N GLY A 18 -26.95 4.47 -2.20
CA GLY A 18 -25.74 5.23 -2.52
C GLY A 18 -24.50 4.59 -1.93
N GLN A 19 -24.55 4.17 -0.65
CA GLN A 19 -23.44 3.47 0.02
C GLN A 19 -23.08 2.16 -0.70
N LYS A 20 -24.08 1.32 -1.03
CA LYS A 20 -23.89 0.06 -1.78
C LYS A 20 -23.25 0.32 -3.15
N ALA A 21 -23.75 1.31 -3.89
CA ALA A 21 -23.19 1.65 -5.20
C ALA A 21 -21.74 2.12 -5.13
N LEU A 22 -21.38 2.95 -4.15
CA LEU A 22 -19.99 3.35 -3.92
C LEU A 22 -19.10 2.16 -3.52
N TYR A 23 -19.60 1.29 -2.64
CA TYR A 23 -18.88 0.06 -2.29
C TYR A 23 -18.59 -0.78 -3.53
N GLU A 24 -19.60 -1.09 -4.35
CA GLU A 24 -19.44 -1.88 -5.58
C GLU A 24 -18.48 -1.24 -6.60
N MET A 25 -18.41 0.10 -6.63
CA MET A 25 -17.54 0.84 -7.54
C MET A 25 -16.07 0.81 -7.12
N PHE A 26 -15.78 0.79 -5.81
CA PHE A 26 -14.43 1.00 -5.30
C PHE A 26 -13.85 -0.20 -4.57
N SER A 27 -14.65 -1.19 -4.15
CA SER A 27 -14.18 -2.30 -3.29
C SER A 27 -13.03 -3.07 -3.90
N ALA A 28 -13.10 -3.46 -5.18
CA ALA A 28 -12.03 -4.23 -5.83
C ALA A 28 -10.69 -3.48 -5.82
N LYS A 29 -10.71 -2.17 -6.17
CA LYS A 29 -9.50 -1.35 -6.16
C LYS A 29 -8.96 -1.13 -4.75
N MET A 30 -9.83 -0.90 -3.78
CA MET A 30 -9.43 -0.70 -2.38
C MET A 30 -8.92 -1.99 -1.74
N LEU A 31 -9.48 -3.15 -2.12
CA LEU A 31 -8.99 -4.47 -1.71
C LEU A 31 -7.57 -4.72 -2.24
N ALA A 32 -7.32 -4.43 -3.50
CA ALA A 32 -5.98 -4.56 -4.08
C ALA A 32 -4.97 -3.67 -3.32
N ILE A 33 -5.36 -2.43 -2.97
CA ILE A 33 -4.52 -1.54 -2.17
C ILE A 33 -4.27 -2.13 -0.78
N SER A 34 -5.28 -2.53 -0.02
CA SER A 34 -5.06 -3.11 1.31
C SER A 34 -4.20 -4.37 1.23
N ASN A 35 -4.43 -5.24 0.25
CA ASN A 35 -3.65 -6.47 0.06
C ASN A 35 -2.18 -6.20 -0.28
N SER A 36 -1.86 -5.15 -1.04
CA SER A 36 -0.47 -4.77 -1.31
C SER A 36 0.31 -4.38 -0.04
N TYR A 37 -0.40 -3.98 1.03
CA TYR A 37 0.21 -3.68 2.33
C TYR A 37 0.35 -4.91 3.22
N VAL A 38 -0.71 -5.73 3.37
CA VAL A 38 -0.75 -6.80 4.38
C VAL A 38 -0.37 -8.17 3.85
N ASN A 39 -0.44 -8.39 2.54
CA ASN A 39 -0.14 -9.64 1.85
C ASN A 39 -0.90 -10.86 2.45
N ASN A 40 -2.13 -10.63 2.81
CA ASN A 40 -3.06 -11.65 3.29
C ASN A 40 -4.47 -11.20 2.92
N LEU A 41 -5.17 -12.00 2.12
CA LEU A 41 -6.46 -11.62 1.57
C LEU A 41 -7.50 -11.42 2.69
N HIS A 42 -7.51 -12.27 3.70
CA HIS A 42 -8.46 -12.17 4.82
C HIS A 42 -8.25 -10.87 5.61
N ASP A 43 -6.99 -10.57 5.97
CA ASP A 43 -6.65 -9.32 6.65
C ASP A 43 -7.01 -8.11 5.77
N ALA A 44 -6.78 -8.20 4.44
CA ALA A 44 -7.11 -7.14 3.50
C ALA A 44 -8.62 -6.91 3.38
N GLU A 45 -9.45 -7.97 3.42
CA GLU A 45 -10.91 -7.88 3.45
C GLU A 45 -11.41 -7.24 4.75
N ASP A 46 -10.84 -7.59 5.89
CA ASP A 46 -11.19 -6.98 7.18
C ASP A 46 -10.86 -5.48 7.18
N ILE A 47 -9.69 -5.11 6.69
CA ILE A 47 -9.29 -3.71 6.53
C ILE A 47 -10.24 -2.97 5.58
N LEU A 48 -10.60 -3.58 4.46
CA LEU A 48 -11.55 -3.02 3.50
C LEU A 48 -12.89 -2.72 4.15
N MET A 49 -13.48 -3.71 4.83
CA MET A 49 -14.77 -3.56 5.51
C MET A 49 -14.73 -2.47 6.56
N HIS A 50 -13.69 -2.48 7.41
CA HIS A 50 -13.48 -1.44 8.42
C HIS A 50 -13.32 -0.03 7.79
N SER A 51 -12.59 0.06 6.68
CA SER A 51 -12.38 1.31 5.97
C SER A 51 -13.67 1.89 5.39
N PHE A 52 -14.55 1.06 4.83
CA PHE A 52 -15.86 1.51 4.34
C PHE A 52 -16.80 1.91 5.49
N LEU A 53 -16.75 1.24 6.64
CA LEU A 53 -17.50 1.67 7.83
C LEU A 53 -17.07 3.07 8.28
N ILE A 54 -15.75 3.33 8.37
CA ILE A 54 -15.23 4.66 8.69
C ILE A 54 -15.62 5.66 7.60
N CYS A 55 -15.47 5.28 6.33
CA CYS A 55 -15.80 6.12 5.19
C CYS A 55 -17.25 6.60 5.28
N PHE A 56 -18.23 5.71 5.45
CA PHE A 56 -19.62 6.09 5.49
C PHE A 56 -20.03 6.82 6.78
N SER A 57 -19.39 6.52 7.91
CA SER A 57 -19.62 7.26 9.15
C SER A 57 -19.11 8.71 9.10
N LYS A 58 -18.05 8.94 8.30
CA LYS A 58 -17.37 10.24 8.18
C LYS A 58 -17.52 10.89 6.80
N ILE A 59 -18.48 10.44 5.98
CA ILE A 59 -18.61 10.88 4.59
C ILE A 59 -18.84 12.39 4.46
N ASP A 60 -19.36 13.03 5.49
CA ASP A 60 -19.57 14.48 5.54
C ASP A 60 -18.26 15.27 5.58
N GLU A 61 -17.15 14.69 6.07
CA GLU A 61 -15.82 15.28 6.02
C GLU A 61 -15.29 15.38 4.58
N CYS A 62 -15.75 14.53 3.67
CA CYS A 62 -15.43 14.62 2.25
C CYS A 62 -16.27 15.69 1.57
N ARG A 63 -15.64 16.81 1.20
CA ARG A 63 -16.35 17.99 0.67
C ARG A 63 -16.95 17.73 -0.70
N GLU A 64 -16.22 17.09 -1.60
CA GLU A 64 -16.56 16.94 -3.00
C GLU A 64 -16.48 15.48 -3.47
N TRP A 65 -17.42 15.08 -4.32
CA TRP A 65 -17.44 13.73 -4.89
C TRP A 65 -16.19 13.40 -5.73
N LYS A 66 -15.55 14.42 -6.36
CA LYS A 66 -14.31 14.25 -7.13
C LYS A 66 -13.14 13.82 -6.24
N SER A 67 -13.10 14.27 -5.01
CA SER A 67 -12.08 13.93 -4.02
C SER A 67 -12.34 12.59 -3.32
N PHE A 68 -13.55 12.04 -3.43
CA PHE A 68 -13.96 10.83 -2.72
C PHE A 68 -13.02 9.63 -2.94
N PRO A 69 -12.59 9.29 -4.18
CA PRO A 69 -11.70 8.16 -4.39
C PRO A 69 -10.35 8.30 -3.67
N PHE A 70 -9.78 9.49 -3.65
CA PHE A 70 -8.51 9.78 -2.97
C PHE A 70 -8.68 9.78 -1.45
N TRP A 71 -9.78 10.33 -0.96
CA TRP A 71 -10.10 10.35 0.45
C TRP A 71 -10.34 8.93 1.00
N LEU A 72 -11.10 8.09 0.29
CA LEU A 72 -11.29 6.68 0.62
C LEU A 72 -9.96 5.92 0.60
N ARG A 73 -9.12 6.12 -0.44
CA ARG A 73 -7.79 5.52 -0.53
C ARG A 73 -6.95 5.85 0.72
N LYS A 74 -6.95 7.10 1.16
CA LYS A 74 -6.22 7.53 2.38
C LYS A 74 -6.73 6.80 3.63
N ILE A 75 -8.03 6.57 3.76
CA ILE A 75 -8.61 5.79 4.87
C ILE A 75 -8.10 4.35 4.82
N VAL A 76 -8.13 3.69 3.66
CA VAL A 76 -7.66 2.31 3.49
C VAL A 76 -6.18 2.18 3.84
N ILE A 77 -5.33 3.07 3.33
CA ILE A 77 -3.89 3.06 3.61
C ILE A 77 -3.62 3.24 5.10
N ASN A 78 -4.25 4.24 5.74
CA ASN A 78 -4.08 4.47 7.17
C ASN A 78 -4.53 3.27 8.01
N ASN A 79 -5.62 2.60 7.64
CA ASN A 79 -6.08 1.40 8.32
C ASN A 79 -5.13 0.22 8.10
N SER A 80 -4.57 0.06 6.89
CA SER A 80 -3.55 -0.96 6.60
C SER A 80 -2.29 -0.76 7.44
N ILE A 81 -1.79 0.47 7.53
CA ILE A 81 -0.64 0.83 8.37
C ILE A 81 -0.93 0.53 9.85
N ASN A 82 -2.10 0.96 10.33
CA ASN A 82 -2.49 0.72 11.73
C ASN A 82 -2.63 -0.77 12.04
N PHE A 83 -3.17 -1.55 11.10
CA PHE A 83 -3.26 -2.99 11.23
C PHE A 83 -1.87 -3.62 11.36
N ILE A 84 -0.95 -3.29 10.45
CA ILE A 84 0.42 -3.80 10.46
C ILE A 84 1.14 -3.42 11.77
N ARG A 85 1.02 -2.19 12.22
CA ARG A 85 1.62 -1.74 13.49
C ARG A 85 1.11 -2.50 14.71
N LYS A 86 -0.16 -2.89 14.72
CA LYS A 86 -0.77 -3.61 15.86
C LYS A 86 -0.51 -5.12 15.81
N SER A 87 -0.57 -5.73 14.62
CA SER A 87 -0.59 -7.19 14.48
C SER A 87 0.79 -7.80 14.28
N LYS A 88 1.72 -7.06 13.65
CA LYS A 88 2.95 -7.68 13.15
C LYS A 88 4.22 -7.31 13.91
N ASN A 89 4.14 -6.47 14.94
CA ASN A 89 5.28 -6.08 15.79
C ASN A 89 6.57 -5.89 14.96
N ILE A 90 6.48 -5.11 13.84
CA ILE A 90 7.60 -4.94 12.91
C ILE A 90 8.75 -4.25 13.64
N LEU A 91 9.78 -5.02 13.94
CA LEU A 91 11.02 -4.49 14.50
C LEU A 91 11.81 -3.86 13.35
N TYR A 92 11.78 -2.55 13.25
CA TYR A 92 12.72 -1.81 12.43
C TYR A 92 14.05 -1.78 13.19
N THR A 93 14.96 -2.70 12.85
CA THR A 93 16.34 -2.64 13.39
C THR A 93 17.03 -1.44 12.77
N ASP A 94 17.43 -0.49 13.61
CA ASP A 94 18.39 0.57 13.25
C ASP A 94 19.75 -0.10 12.98
N VAL A 95 19.95 -0.54 11.75
CA VAL A 95 21.27 -0.96 11.29
C VAL A 95 21.94 0.28 10.71
N GLU A 96 23.11 0.59 11.23
CA GLU A 96 23.98 1.68 10.75
C GLU A 96 24.08 1.67 9.22
N ILE A 97 24.03 2.88 8.64
CA ILE A 97 24.01 3.15 7.19
C ILE A 97 25.41 2.90 6.57
N ASN A 98 26.18 2.00 7.11
CA ASN A 98 27.48 1.65 6.56
C ASN A 98 27.29 0.62 5.44
N GLU A 99 27.49 1.09 4.19
CA GLU A 99 27.43 0.32 2.94
C GLU A 99 26.06 0.20 2.23
N ILE A 100 25.51 1.34 1.85
CA ILE A 100 24.53 1.35 0.78
C ILE A 100 25.24 1.88 -0.46
N GLY A 101 25.82 0.97 -1.23
CA GLY A 101 26.28 1.29 -2.60
C GLY A 101 25.09 1.85 -3.40
N ASN A 102 25.35 2.79 -4.29
CA ASN A 102 24.37 3.23 -5.27
C ASN A 102 23.84 1.98 -5.99
N ILE A 103 22.60 1.63 -5.75
CA ILE A 103 21.93 0.63 -6.55
C ILE A 103 21.57 1.35 -7.83
N ASP A 104 22.24 0.96 -8.93
CA ASP A 104 21.97 1.52 -10.25
C ASP A 104 20.46 1.43 -10.56
N GLU A 105 19.93 2.48 -11.18
CA GLU A 105 18.50 2.68 -11.44
C GLU A 105 17.93 1.73 -12.52
N ASP A 106 18.75 0.82 -13.07
CA ASP A 106 18.40 -0.09 -14.19
C ASP A 106 17.33 -1.15 -13.85
N TRP A 107 16.95 -1.30 -12.57
CA TRP A 107 15.95 -2.30 -12.19
C TRP A 107 14.51 -1.90 -12.57
N GLU A 108 14.25 -0.63 -12.90
CA GLU A 108 12.90 -0.17 -13.28
C GLU A 108 12.43 -0.78 -14.60
N GLU A 109 13.34 -1.00 -15.57
CA GLU A 109 13.02 -1.65 -16.86
C GLU A 109 12.73 -3.15 -16.69
N GLU A 110 13.27 -3.81 -15.67
CA GLU A 110 13.10 -5.24 -15.44
C GLU A 110 11.77 -5.61 -14.77
N ILE A 111 11.11 -4.65 -14.11
CA ILE A 111 9.81 -4.86 -13.42
C ILE A 111 8.68 -5.06 -14.42
N GLU A 112 8.75 -4.52 -15.64
CA GLU A 112 7.69 -4.65 -16.64
C GLU A 112 7.39 -6.11 -17.04
N GLU A 113 8.36 -7.03 -16.89
CA GLU A 113 8.20 -8.46 -17.20
C GLU A 113 7.75 -9.31 -15.99
N ILE A 114 7.73 -8.75 -14.76
CA ILE A 114 7.46 -9.52 -13.54
C ILE A 114 6.20 -8.99 -12.86
N ASN A 115 5.34 -9.93 -12.49
CA ASN A 115 4.13 -9.62 -11.74
C ASN A 115 4.49 -9.03 -10.36
N MET A 116 4.16 -7.76 -10.12
CA MET A 116 4.38 -7.08 -8.84
C MET A 116 3.72 -7.81 -7.67
N ASP A 117 2.62 -8.53 -7.91
CA ASP A 117 1.97 -9.34 -6.87
C ASP A 117 2.90 -10.47 -6.39
N GLU A 118 3.70 -11.07 -7.28
CA GLU A 118 4.69 -12.08 -6.89
C GLU A 118 5.80 -11.48 -6.02
N ILE A 119 6.32 -10.31 -6.39
CA ILE A 119 7.33 -9.59 -5.60
C ILE A 119 6.78 -9.31 -4.21
N PHE A 120 5.59 -8.70 -4.12
CA PHE A 120 4.98 -8.35 -2.83
C PHE A 120 4.65 -9.57 -1.97
N SER A 121 4.23 -10.68 -2.59
CA SER A 121 3.91 -11.91 -1.86
C SER A 121 5.10 -12.51 -1.11
N LYS A 122 6.32 -12.24 -1.58
CA LYS A 122 7.57 -12.75 -1.01
C LYS A 122 8.33 -11.73 -0.18
N MET A 123 8.04 -10.43 -0.40
CA MET A 123 8.76 -9.35 0.25
C MET A 123 8.45 -9.28 1.76
N PRO A 124 9.48 -9.14 2.62
CA PRO A 124 9.28 -8.91 4.05
C PRO A 124 8.38 -7.69 4.32
N ASP A 125 7.52 -7.79 5.33
CA ASP A 125 6.48 -6.78 5.63
C ASP A 125 7.04 -5.37 5.81
N GLY A 126 8.17 -5.21 6.51
CA GLY A 126 8.80 -3.90 6.73
C GLY A 126 9.31 -3.27 5.44
N TYR A 127 9.89 -4.06 4.54
CA TYR A 127 10.36 -3.58 3.23
C TYR A 127 9.18 -3.19 2.35
N ARG A 128 8.14 -4.04 2.30
CA ARG A 128 6.92 -3.81 1.52
C ARG A 128 6.20 -2.54 1.98
N LEU A 129 6.10 -2.31 3.29
CA LEU A 129 5.45 -1.12 3.84
C LEU A 129 6.17 0.16 3.43
N ILE A 130 7.48 0.24 3.63
CA ILE A 130 8.29 1.42 3.26
C ILE A 130 8.26 1.64 1.74
N PHE A 131 8.40 0.57 0.96
CA PHE A 131 8.37 0.62 -0.50
C PHE A 131 7.03 1.18 -1.01
N ASN A 132 5.91 0.65 -0.53
CA ASN A 132 4.58 1.16 -0.89
C ASN A 132 4.43 2.64 -0.58
N LEU A 133 4.82 3.08 0.62
CA LEU A 133 4.69 4.47 1.03
C LEU A 133 5.57 5.41 0.19
N TYR A 134 6.79 5.00 -0.13
CA TYR A 134 7.71 5.84 -0.90
C TYR A 134 7.40 5.85 -2.39
N VAL A 135 7.21 4.66 -3.01
CA VAL A 135 7.09 4.53 -4.47
C VAL A 135 5.65 4.80 -4.94
N PHE A 136 4.64 4.21 -4.30
CA PHE A 136 3.25 4.34 -4.77
C PHE A 136 2.46 5.48 -4.12
N GLU A 137 2.83 5.87 -2.89
CA GLU A 137 2.18 7.01 -2.22
C GLU A 137 3.02 8.28 -2.30
N GLU A 138 4.20 8.23 -2.94
CA GLU A 138 5.12 9.36 -3.14
C GLU A 138 5.45 10.11 -1.84
N LYS A 139 5.46 9.38 -0.71
CA LYS A 139 5.74 9.95 0.60
C LYS A 139 7.23 10.24 0.78
N LYS A 140 7.56 11.40 1.31
CA LYS A 140 8.93 11.74 1.70
C LYS A 140 9.34 10.99 2.97
N HIS A 141 10.64 10.74 3.16
CA HIS A 141 11.13 9.99 4.31
C HIS A 141 10.70 10.57 5.67
N HIS A 142 10.62 11.90 5.81
CA HIS A 142 10.13 12.52 7.03
C HIS A 142 8.64 12.21 7.29
N GLU A 143 7.79 12.20 6.24
CA GLU A 143 6.38 11.83 6.35
C GLU A 143 6.23 10.34 6.74
N ILE A 144 7.03 9.47 6.12
CA ILE A 144 7.06 8.03 6.44
C ILE A 144 7.50 7.83 7.90
N ALA A 145 8.53 8.56 8.33
CA ALA A 145 9.03 8.51 9.70
C ALA A 145 7.95 8.88 10.72
N GLU A 146 7.19 9.94 10.48
CA GLU A 146 6.03 10.33 11.28
C GLU A 146 4.93 9.25 11.28
N MET A 147 4.53 8.78 10.08
CA MET A 147 3.45 7.79 9.94
C MET A 147 3.75 6.48 10.65
N LEU A 148 5.01 6.05 10.67
CA LEU A 148 5.45 4.77 11.21
C LEU A 148 6.06 4.88 12.61
N ASN A 149 6.29 6.09 13.12
CA ASN A 149 7.00 6.38 14.37
C ASN A 149 8.40 5.76 14.41
N ILE A 150 9.20 6.04 13.38
CA ILE A 150 10.59 5.63 13.19
C ILE A 150 11.46 6.84 12.87
N SER A 151 12.79 6.69 12.81
CA SER A 151 13.67 7.76 12.33
C SER A 151 13.64 7.88 10.79
N GLU A 152 13.98 9.07 10.26
CA GLU A 152 14.18 9.20 8.80
C GLU A 152 15.32 8.31 8.30
N GLY A 153 16.36 8.11 9.11
CA GLY A 153 17.46 7.20 8.83
C GLY A 153 16.96 5.78 8.65
N THR A 154 16.07 5.31 9.55
CA THR A 154 15.41 4.01 9.46
C THR A 154 14.59 3.90 8.17
N SER A 155 13.82 4.93 7.81
CA SER A 155 13.05 4.95 6.58
C SER A 155 13.94 4.82 5.33
N LYS A 156 15.06 5.58 5.29
CA LYS A 156 16.03 5.52 4.18
C LYS A 156 16.70 4.16 4.08
N SER A 157 17.19 3.61 5.19
CA SER A 157 17.85 2.31 5.21
C SER A 157 16.92 1.16 4.83
N GLN A 158 15.66 1.19 5.29
CA GLN A 158 14.65 0.19 4.92
C GLN A 158 14.28 0.25 3.43
N LEU A 159 14.16 1.46 2.84
CA LEU A 159 13.93 1.60 1.40
C LEU A 159 15.08 1.03 0.59
N SER A 160 16.32 1.34 0.96
CA SER A 160 17.48 0.81 0.28
C SER A 160 17.55 -0.72 0.37
N LYS A 161 17.29 -1.29 1.55
CA LYS A 161 17.21 -2.75 1.72
C LYS A 161 16.08 -3.37 0.90
N SER A 162 14.93 -2.68 0.77
CA SER A 162 13.82 -3.16 -0.05
C SER A 162 14.18 -3.19 -1.53
N LYS A 163 14.86 -2.16 -2.04
CA LYS A 163 15.37 -2.11 -3.41
C LYS A 163 16.38 -3.24 -3.68
N LYS A 164 17.35 -3.42 -2.77
CA LYS A 164 18.31 -4.51 -2.89
C LYS A 164 17.63 -5.87 -2.88
N TRP A 165 16.67 -6.08 -1.99
CA TRP A 165 15.90 -7.33 -1.94
C TRP A 165 15.18 -7.61 -3.27
N ILE A 166 14.56 -6.58 -3.89
CA ILE A 166 13.93 -6.72 -5.22
C ILE A 166 14.96 -7.13 -6.27
N ALA A 167 16.11 -6.44 -6.33
CA ALA A 167 17.17 -6.75 -7.29
C ALA A 167 17.68 -8.20 -7.14
N ASP A 168 17.91 -8.64 -5.91
CA ASP A 168 18.35 -10.01 -5.60
C ASP A 168 17.27 -11.04 -6.02
N PHE A 169 15.99 -10.74 -5.74
CA PHE A 169 14.86 -11.59 -6.14
C PHE A 169 14.73 -11.72 -7.66
N LEU A 170 14.86 -10.61 -8.39
CA LEU A 170 14.83 -10.59 -9.84
C LEU A 170 15.97 -11.42 -10.46
N LYS A 171 17.17 -11.26 -9.92
CA LYS A 171 18.35 -12.04 -10.36
C LYS A 171 18.13 -13.54 -10.15
N GLN A 172 17.65 -13.94 -8.99
CA GLN A 172 17.35 -15.35 -8.69
C GLN A 172 16.30 -15.92 -9.70
N LYS A 173 15.27 -15.15 -10.02
CA LYS A 173 14.26 -15.56 -10.99
C LYS A 173 14.79 -15.73 -12.41
N LYS A 174 15.73 -14.87 -12.82
CA LYS A 174 16.42 -15.01 -14.13
C LYS A 174 17.23 -16.30 -14.17
N ASP A 175 18.00 -16.58 -13.13
CA ASP A 175 18.82 -17.79 -13.03
C ASP A 175 17.93 -19.05 -13.09
N GLU A 176 16.81 -19.09 -12.34
CA GLU A 176 15.84 -20.20 -12.37
C GLU A 176 15.29 -20.45 -13.78
N LYS A 177 14.92 -19.39 -14.53
CA LYS A 177 14.42 -19.49 -15.92
C LYS A 177 15.50 -20.01 -16.88
N GLN A 178 16.77 -19.72 -16.65
CA GLN A 178 17.88 -20.16 -17.50
C GLN A 178 18.21 -21.64 -17.31
N TYR A 179 18.05 -22.18 -16.11
CA TYR A 179 18.29 -23.60 -15.80
C TYR A 179 17.08 -24.50 -16.13
N ALA A 180 15.90 -23.95 -16.37
CA ALA A 180 14.68 -24.67 -16.72
C ALA A 180 14.50 -24.92 -18.24
N LYS A 181 15.45 -24.43 -19.06
CA LYS A 181 15.55 -24.69 -20.51
C LYS A 181 16.59 -25.78 -20.81
#